data_df23207f34a8b9e669efd4cd51327951
#
_entry.id   df23207f34a8b9e669efd4cd51327951
#
_cell.length_a   1.000
_cell.length_b   1.000
_cell.length_c   1.000
_cell.angle_alpha   90.00
_cell.angle_beta   90.00
_cell.angle_gamma   90.00
#
_symmetry.space_group_name_H-M   'P 1'
#
loop_
_entity.id
_entity.type
_entity.pdbx_description
1 polymer ?
#
loop_
_entity_poly.entity_id
_entity_poly.type
_entity_poly.pdbx_seq_one_letter_code
_entity_poly.pdbx_strand_id
1 'polypeptide(L)'
;VATPEPKTCASCGRRIEWRKKWERDWDAVRYCSTACRRRGVSDTDRRLEEQILALLGRGRSTTIGPEDAARAVGGADGARELDEPARRAARRLVASGDVVMVQGGRVVDPSTARGAVRLRRA
;
A
#
# COMPACT_ATOMS: atom_id res chain seq x y z
N VAL A 1 -27.95 -2.80 -14.15
CA VAL A 1 -27.40 -3.40 -12.96
C VAL A 1 -26.04 -2.76 -12.68
N ALA A 2 -25.86 -2.29 -11.46
CA ALA A 2 -24.59 -1.66 -11.06
C ALA A 2 -23.48 -2.73 -10.99
N THR A 3 -22.27 -2.35 -11.38
CA THR A 3 -21.11 -3.21 -11.17
C THR A 3 -20.78 -3.26 -9.68
N PRO A 4 -20.19 -4.36 -9.18
CA PRO A 4 -19.73 -4.42 -7.81
C PRO A 4 -18.71 -3.33 -7.48
N GLU A 5 -18.62 -2.96 -6.21
CA GLU A 5 -17.61 -2.02 -5.76
C GLU A 5 -16.22 -2.59 -5.95
N PRO A 6 -15.23 -1.73 -6.24
CA PRO A 6 -13.85 -2.17 -6.34
C PRO A 6 -13.35 -2.79 -5.04
N LYS A 7 -12.35 -3.65 -5.16
CA LYS A 7 -11.64 -4.25 -4.03
C LYS A 7 -10.21 -3.75 -3.98
N THR A 8 -9.53 -4.00 -2.87
CA THR A 8 -8.12 -3.70 -2.72
C THR A 8 -7.32 -4.98 -2.84
N CYS A 9 -6.26 -4.97 -3.66
CA CYS A 9 -5.35 -6.10 -3.76
C CYS A 9 -4.67 -6.33 -2.41
N ALA A 10 -4.77 -7.55 -1.90
CA ALA A 10 -4.24 -7.90 -0.59
C ALA A 10 -2.70 -7.82 -0.53
N SER A 11 -2.02 -7.91 -1.67
CA SER A 11 -0.55 -7.82 -1.73
C SER A 11 -0.06 -6.40 -2.03
N CYS A 12 -0.45 -5.81 -3.16
CA CYS A 12 0.11 -4.54 -3.60
C CYS A 12 -0.66 -3.30 -3.14
N GLY A 13 -1.87 -3.49 -2.61
CA GLY A 13 -2.70 -2.39 -2.09
C GLY A 13 -3.41 -1.56 -3.15
N ARG A 14 -3.25 -1.88 -4.42
CA ARG A 14 -3.94 -1.16 -5.49
C ARG A 14 -5.38 -1.63 -5.62
N ARG A 15 -6.21 -0.75 -6.19
CA ARG A 15 -7.62 -1.04 -6.41
C ARG A 15 -7.78 -2.05 -7.54
N ILE A 16 -8.69 -3.01 -7.34
CA ILE A 16 -9.09 -3.99 -8.35
C ILE A 16 -10.49 -3.61 -8.80
N GLU A 17 -10.60 -3.17 -10.06
CA GLU A 17 -11.90 -2.87 -10.64
C GLU A 17 -12.56 -4.17 -11.11
N TRP A 18 -13.88 -4.27 -10.93
CA TRP A 18 -14.63 -5.43 -11.40
C TRP A 18 -14.52 -5.55 -12.92
N ARG A 19 -14.38 -6.78 -13.38
CA ARG A 19 -14.42 -7.13 -14.82
C ARG A 19 -15.38 -8.29 -15.04
N LYS A 20 -15.98 -8.33 -16.22
CA LYS A 20 -16.94 -9.37 -16.57
C LYS A 20 -16.37 -10.78 -16.42
N LYS A 21 -15.08 -10.96 -16.65
CA LYS A 21 -14.42 -12.25 -16.47
C LYS A 21 -14.51 -12.79 -15.03
N TRP A 22 -14.78 -11.90 -14.06
CA TRP A 22 -14.91 -12.25 -12.65
C TRP A 22 -16.36 -12.36 -12.17
N GLU A 23 -17.32 -12.30 -13.09
CA GLU A 23 -18.74 -12.28 -12.76
C GLU A 23 -19.14 -13.40 -11.80
N ARG A 24 -18.59 -14.61 -11.99
CA ARG A 24 -18.95 -15.78 -11.16
C ARG A 24 -18.13 -15.94 -9.89
N ASP A 25 -16.95 -15.35 -9.85
CA ASP A 25 -15.99 -15.58 -8.77
C ASP A 25 -15.46 -14.30 -8.13
N TRP A 26 -16.17 -13.17 -8.34
CA TRP A 26 -15.74 -11.88 -7.79
C TRP A 26 -15.53 -11.95 -6.27
N ASP A 27 -16.38 -12.68 -5.55
CA ASP A 27 -16.26 -12.81 -4.10
C ASP A 27 -14.94 -13.47 -3.68
N ALA A 28 -14.35 -14.29 -4.54
CA ALA A 28 -13.07 -14.95 -4.28
C ALA A 28 -11.86 -14.15 -4.73
N VAL A 29 -12.05 -13.05 -5.47
CA VAL A 29 -10.94 -12.23 -5.96
C VAL A 29 -10.32 -11.46 -4.80
N ARG A 30 -9.01 -11.63 -4.58
CA ARG A 30 -8.25 -10.97 -3.52
C ARG A 30 -7.00 -10.28 -4.05
N TYR A 31 -6.55 -10.62 -5.23
CA TYR A 31 -5.30 -10.14 -5.82
C TYR A 31 -5.54 -9.61 -7.22
N CYS A 32 -4.80 -8.56 -7.59
CA CYS A 32 -4.94 -7.94 -8.90
C CYS A 32 -4.28 -8.75 -10.01
N SER A 33 -3.41 -9.70 -9.66
CA SER A 33 -2.65 -10.48 -10.64
C SER A 33 -2.16 -11.78 -10.02
N THR A 34 -1.70 -12.70 -10.87
CA THR A 34 -1.04 -13.93 -10.44
C THR A 34 0.25 -13.63 -9.67
N ALA A 35 1.00 -12.62 -10.10
CA ALA A 35 2.23 -12.21 -9.40
C ALA A 35 1.93 -11.77 -7.97
N CYS A 36 0.88 -10.97 -7.75
CA CYS A 36 0.47 -10.57 -6.41
C CYS A 36 -0.02 -11.76 -5.58
N ARG A 37 -0.74 -12.70 -6.21
CA ARG A 37 -1.18 -13.91 -5.52
C ARG A 37 0.00 -14.72 -5.01
N ARG A 38 1.03 -14.90 -5.83
CA ARG A 38 2.23 -15.65 -5.45
C ARG A 38 3.04 -14.93 -4.39
N ARG A 39 3.13 -13.60 -4.48
CA ARG A 39 3.87 -12.77 -3.53
C ARG A 39 3.21 -12.78 -2.15
N GLY A 40 1.89 -12.59 -2.11
CA GLY A 40 1.15 -12.45 -0.86
C GLY A 40 1.67 -11.28 -0.04
N VAL A 41 1.73 -11.47 1.27
CA VAL A 41 2.28 -10.51 2.22
C VAL A 41 3.25 -11.28 3.13
N SER A 42 4.54 -10.97 3.03
CA SER A 42 5.60 -11.65 3.79
C SER A 42 5.79 -11.01 5.17
N ASP A 43 6.62 -11.63 6.00
CA ASP A 43 7.01 -11.04 7.29
C ASP A 43 7.71 -9.69 7.10
N THR A 44 8.56 -9.56 6.09
CA THR A 44 9.21 -8.29 5.75
C THR A 44 8.18 -7.24 5.39
N ASP A 45 7.15 -7.63 4.62
CA ASP A 45 6.06 -6.72 4.25
C ASP A 45 5.34 -6.20 5.51
N ARG A 46 5.08 -7.08 6.48
CA ARG A 46 4.45 -6.67 7.74
C ARG A 46 5.36 -5.77 8.57
N ARG A 47 6.66 -6.03 8.58
CA ARG A 47 7.62 -5.16 9.26
C ARG A 47 7.65 -3.76 8.66
N LEU A 48 7.51 -3.65 7.33
CA LEU A 48 7.42 -2.36 6.68
C LEU A 48 6.17 -1.58 7.11
N GLU A 49 5.02 -2.26 7.21
CA GLU A 49 3.79 -1.64 7.74
C GLU A 49 4.01 -1.14 9.17
N GLU A 50 4.58 -1.97 10.02
CA GLU A 50 4.86 -1.61 11.42
C GLU A 50 5.79 -0.41 11.51
N GLN A 51 6.81 -0.35 10.67
CA GLN A 51 7.75 0.77 10.68
C GLN A 51 7.12 2.06 10.19
N ILE A 52 6.27 2.00 9.18
CA ILE A 52 5.52 3.18 8.73
C ILE A 52 4.74 3.76 9.92
N LEU A 53 3.97 2.92 10.60
CA LEU A 53 3.16 3.37 11.72
C LEU A 53 4.01 3.87 12.89
N ALA A 54 5.11 3.20 13.19
CA ALA A 54 6.02 3.61 14.27
C ALA A 54 6.67 4.96 13.99
N LEU A 55 7.13 5.18 12.76
CA LEU A 55 7.77 6.44 12.37
C LEU A 55 6.78 7.61 12.36
N LEU A 56 5.53 7.34 12.01
CA LEU A 56 4.48 8.37 12.03
C LEU A 56 4.05 8.74 13.45
N GLY A 57 4.13 7.79 14.37
CA GLY A 57 3.57 8.00 15.71
C GLY A 57 2.05 8.09 15.66
N ARG A 58 1.45 8.72 16.67
CA ARG A 58 -0.02 8.78 16.79
C ARG A 58 -0.63 10.05 16.21
N GLY A 59 0.15 11.12 16.11
CA GLY A 59 -0.34 12.42 15.64
C GLY A 59 -0.42 12.49 14.12
N ARG A 60 -1.09 13.53 13.65
CA ARG A 60 -1.28 13.76 12.20
C ARG A 60 -0.28 14.74 11.60
N SER A 61 0.57 15.35 12.42
CA SER A 61 1.50 16.38 11.97
C SER A 61 2.79 15.82 11.37
N THR A 62 3.14 14.58 11.70
CA THR A 62 4.34 13.94 11.17
C THR A 62 4.06 13.35 9.80
N THR A 63 4.98 13.57 8.86
CA THR A 63 4.93 12.90 7.55
C THR A 63 6.24 12.18 7.31
N ILE A 64 6.16 11.06 6.59
CA ILE A 64 7.33 10.31 6.15
C ILE A 64 7.14 9.90 4.69
N GLY A 65 8.24 9.53 4.03
CA GLY A 65 8.17 8.83 2.75
C GLY A 65 8.21 7.32 2.98
N PRO A 66 7.71 6.51 2.03
CA PRO A 66 7.87 5.05 2.13
C PRO A 66 9.34 4.63 2.23
N GLU A 67 10.25 5.37 1.63
CA GLU A 67 11.69 5.14 1.68
C GLU A 67 12.26 5.19 3.10
N ASP A 68 11.64 5.95 4.00
CA ASP A 68 12.07 6.00 5.40
C ASP A 68 11.85 4.64 6.08
N ALA A 69 10.73 3.99 5.80
CA ALA A 69 10.46 2.64 6.31
C ALA A 69 11.38 1.61 5.65
N ALA A 70 11.64 1.76 4.36
CA ALA A 70 12.57 0.88 3.64
C ALA A 70 13.96 0.93 4.29
N ARG A 71 14.42 2.11 4.64
CA ARG A 71 15.71 2.30 5.30
C ARG A 71 15.71 1.73 6.72
N ALA A 72 14.61 1.92 7.45
CA ALA A 72 14.50 1.41 8.82
C ALA A 72 14.53 -0.13 8.87
N VAL A 73 13.95 -0.80 7.89
CA VAL A 73 13.91 -2.26 7.83
C VAL A 73 15.18 -2.83 7.17
N GLY A 74 15.62 -2.26 6.06
CA GLY A 74 16.70 -2.80 5.25
C GLY A 74 18.09 -2.23 5.56
N GLY A 75 18.16 -1.16 6.33
CA GLY A 75 19.41 -0.44 6.54
C GLY A 75 19.85 0.29 5.28
N ALA A 76 21.03 0.91 5.33
CA ALA A 76 21.57 1.67 4.21
C ALA A 76 21.76 0.80 2.96
N ASP A 77 22.22 -0.44 3.16
CA ASP A 77 22.52 -1.34 2.04
C ASP A 77 21.28 -2.02 1.45
N GLY A 78 20.25 -2.25 2.26
CA GLY A 78 19.06 -2.95 1.83
C GLY A 78 17.87 -2.07 1.48
N ALA A 79 17.97 -0.75 1.73
CA ALA A 79 16.84 0.15 1.56
C ALA A 79 16.30 0.18 0.12
N ARG A 80 17.21 0.19 -0.86
CA ARG A 80 16.82 0.29 -2.27
C ARG A 80 15.94 -0.87 -2.72
N GLU A 81 16.26 -2.08 -2.29
CA GLU A 81 15.48 -3.25 -2.64
C GLU A 81 14.10 -3.26 -2.00
N LEU A 82 13.93 -2.49 -0.92
CA LEU A 82 12.67 -2.40 -0.20
C LEU A 82 11.83 -1.19 -0.60
N ASP A 83 12.25 -0.39 -1.59
CA ASP A 83 11.49 0.78 -2.03
C ASP A 83 10.08 0.39 -2.50
N GLU A 84 9.96 -0.53 -3.44
CA GLU A 84 8.63 -0.95 -3.91
C GLU A 84 7.86 -1.74 -2.84
N PRO A 85 8.48 -2.66 -2.10
CA PRO A 85 7.79 -3.27 -0.95
C PRO A 85 7.24 -2.25 0.05
N ALA A 86 7.98 -1.17 0.33
CA ALA A 86 7.50 -0.12 1.23
C ALA A 86 6.31 0.65 0.63
N ARG A 87 6.32 0.90 -0.67
CA ARG A 87 5.19 1.53 -1.35
C ARG A 87 3.95 0.62 -1.32
N ARG A 88 4.11 -0.68 -1.49
CA ARG A 88 3.00 -1.63 -1.34
C ARG A 88 2.44 -1.62 0.08
N ALA A 89 3.32 -1.60 1.08
CA ALA A 89 2.91 -1.49 2.49
C ALA A 89 2.11 -0.21 2.74
N ALA A 90 2.57 0.90 2.19
CA ALA A 90 1.87 2.19 2.30
C ALA A 90 0.47 2.09 1.70
N ARG A 91 0.33 1.50 0.51
CA ARG A 91 -0.99 1.33 -0.13
C ARG A 91 -1.92 0.45 0.70
N ARG A 92 -1.40 -0.64 1.29
CA ARG A 92 -2.22 -1.49 2.17
C ARG A 92 -2.71 -0.73 3.40
N LEU A 93 -1.86 0.11 3.99
CA LEU A 93 -2.23 0.92 5.15
C LEU A 93 -3.23 2.02 4.82
N VAL A 94 -3.18 2.56 3.60
CA VAL A 94 -4.23 3.47 3.14
C VAL A 94 -5.56 2.72 3.02
N ALA A 95 -5.53 1.53 2.45
CA ALA A 95 -6.73 0.70 2.30
C ALA A 95 -7.34 0.32 3.65
N SER A 96 -6.52 0.09 4.68
CA SER A 96 -7.01 -0.22 6.03
C SER A 96 -7.48 1.01 6.81
N GLY A 97 -7.26 2.22 6.28
CA GLY A 97 -7.69 3.45 6.93
C GLY A 97 -6.71 4.02 7.96
N ASP A 98 -5.54 3.44 8.08
CA ASP A 98 -4.54 3.87 9.07
C ASP A 98 -3.76 5.11 8.64
N VAL A 99 -3.51 5.25 7.36
CA VAL A 99 -2.73 6.38 6.82
C VAL A 99 -3.41 6.95 5.57
N VAL A 100 -2.99 8.16 5.20
CA VAL A 100 -3.30 8.74 3.89
C VAL A 100 -2.00 9.00 3.16
N MET A 101 -2.08 8.97 1.84
CA MET A 101 -0.96 9.29 0.95
C MET A 101 -1.12 10.72 0.47
N VAL A 102 -0.04 11.48 0.51
CA VAL A 102 -0.05 12.91 0.22
C VAL A 102 0.99 13.22 -0.83
N GLN A 103 0.65 14.08 -1.75
CA GLN A 103 1.56 14.54 -2.80
C GLN A 103 1.25 16.01 -3.07
N GLY A 104 2.28 16.86 -3.00
CA GLY A 104 2.08 18.28 -3.18
C GLY A 104 1.11 18.90 -2.17
N GLY A 105 1.09 18.40 -0.95
CA GLY A 105 0.19 18.90 0.09
C GLY A 105 -1.25 18.41 0.01
N ARG A 106 -1.56 17.54 -0.95
CA ARG A 106 -2.93 17.02 -1.16
C ARG A 106 -2.98 15.52 -0.98
N VAL A 107 -4.07 15.02 -0.40
CA VAL A 107 -4.34 13.59 -0.32
C VAL A 107 -4.59 13.07 -1.75
N VAL A 108 -3.89 11.98 -2.11
CA VAL A 108 -3.98 11.39 -3.44
C VAL A 108 -4.42 9.93 -3.36
N ASP A 109 -4.90 9.42 -4.48
CA ASP A 109 -5.29 8.02 -4.61
C ASP A 109 -4.00 7.17 -4.69
N PRO A 110 -3.76 6.26 -3.73
CA PRO A 110 -2.55 5.46 -3.74
C PRO A 110 -2.45 4.49 -4.91
N SER A 111 -3.58 4.12 -5.51
CA SER A 111 -3.58 3.21 -6.66
C SER A 111 -2.95 3.82 -7.90
N THR A 112 -3.05 5.14 -8.06
CA THR A 112 -2.64 5.82 -9.28
C THR A 112 -1.50 6.82 -9.08
N ALA A 113 -1.17 7.17 -7.83
CA ALA A 113 -0.11 8.13 -7.54
C ALA A 113 1.24 7.65 -8.07
N ARG A 114 1.97 8.56 -8.71
CA ARG A 114 3.30 8.29 -9.26
C ARG A 114 4.30 9.26 -8.68
N GLY A 115 5.57 8.82 -8.64
CA GLY A 115 6.66 9.64 -8.12
C GLY A 115 6.69 9.65 -6.60
N ALA A 116 7.41 10.64 -6.06
CA ALA A 116 7.59 10.76 -4.62
C ALA A 116 6.27 11.07 -3.92
N VAL A 117 6.01 10.37 -2.84
CA VAL A 117 4.81 10.56 -2.02
C VAL A 117 5.20 10.67 -0.55
N ARG A 118 4.31 11.29 0.24
CA ARG A 118 4.43 11.35 1.69
C ARG A 118 3.26 10.61 2.32
N LEU A 119 3.46 10.16 3.54
CA LEU A 119 2.44 9.44 4.31
C LEU A 119 2.22 10.18 5.62
N ARG A 120 0.98 10.21 6.10
CA ARG A 120 0.66 10.68 7.44
C ARG A 120 -0.49 9.86 8.00
N ARG A 121 -0.70 9.95 9.30
CA ARG A 121 -1.87 9.31 9.92
C ARG A 121 -3.17 9.87 9.34
N ALA A 122 -4.11 8.98 9.17
CA ALA A 122 -5.45 9.34 8.72
C ALA A 122 -6.21 10.13 9.78
#